data_7b4ad74e40257ddea2de3f06d85350f1
#
_entry.id   7b4ad74e40257ddea2de3f06d85350f1
#
_cell.length_a   1.000
_cell.length_b   1.000
_cell.length_c   1.000
_cell.angle_alpha   90.00
_cell.angle_beta   90.00
_cell.angle_gamma   90.00
#
_symmetry.space_group_name_H-M   'P 1'
#
loop_
_entity.id
_entity.type
_entity.pdbx_description
1 polymer ?
#
loop_
_entity_poly.entity_id
_entity_poly.type
_entity_poly.pdbx_seq_one_letter_code
_entity_poly.pdbx_strand_id
1 'polypeptide(L)'
;MALKNNRVVLVTGGSRGVGKGTALALGATGATVYVSGRSSSDGQTTALPGNIHTTAEEITARGGKGIAVICDHTDDKQIAALIEKIISEQGRIDILVNNVYQVPDDMLEWQPFWKRPLDDHWQAMIDLGLRAHYVASYYAAPHMIKQAAGMIVNISSPGARCYLHSVIYGVGKAGKDKMMHDMAKELREYNVAALAIWPGIVKTERLAPAIEANALPEEYEPLKPGMESPEYPGRIIDAIAKADNYMDYSGRSWWNSEVGNELDVQDIDGAQPMSYAPFMGEPGIPPEAMVK
;
A
#
# COMPACT_ATOMS: atom_id res chain seq x y z
N MET A 1 -5.36 -9.69 -20.10
CA MET A 1 -3.93 -9.57 -20.52
C MET A 1 -3.14 -9.02 -19.34
N ALA A 2 -2.08 -9.70 -18.93
CA ALA A 2 -1.16 -9.24 -17.89
C ALA A 2 -0.58 -7.84 -18.19
N LEU A 3 -0.20 -7.09 -17.16
CA LEU A 3 0.54 -5.85 -17.36
C LEU A 3 1.94 -6.15 -17.90
N LYS A 4 2.44 -5.27 -18.77
CA LYS A 4 3.73 -5.45 -19.48
C LYS A 4 4.90 -5.70 -18.52
N ASN A 5 5.94 -6.38 -19.00
CA ASN A 5 7.25 -6.38 -18.34
C ASN A 5 7.89 -4.97 -18.41
N ASN A 6 8.86 -4.67 -17.56
CA ASN A 6 9.49 -3.34 -17.42
C ASN A 6 8.47 -2.24 -17.06
N ARG A 7 7.65 -2.50 -16.08
CA ARG A 7 6.59 -1.59 -15.59
C ARG A 7 7.16 -0.31 -14.99
N VAL A 8 6.40 0.76 -15.12
CA VAL A 8 6.61 2.02 -14.41
C VAL A 8 5.67 2.04 -13.20
N VAL A 9 6.24 2.11 -12.01
CA VAL A 9 5.55 1.99 -10.74
C VAL A 9 5.77 3.24 -9.91
N LEU A 10 4.72 3.74 -9.27
CA LEU A 10 4.82 4.72 -8.18
C LEU A 10 4.42 4.06 -6.86
N VAL A 11 5.30 4.14 -5.87
CA VAL A 11 4.99 3.78 -4.48
C VAL A 11 5.05 5.02 -3.61
N THR A 12 3.91 5.42 -3.07
CA THR A 12 3.83 6.58 -2.16
C THR A 12 4.19 6.17 -0.73
N GLY A 13 4.98 7.00 -0.03
CA GLY A 13 5.44 6.69 1.33
C GLY A 13 6.43 5.53 1.38
N GLY A 14 7.37 5.47 0.42
CA GLY A 14 8.29 4.36 0.26
C GLY A 14 9.62 4.48 1.01
N SER A 15 9.73 5.33 2.03
CA SER A 15 10.98 5.53 2.78
C SER A 15 11.31 4.39 3.77
N ARG A 16 10.32 3.64 4.23
CA ARG A 16 10.43 2.55 5.23
C ARG A 16 9.20 1.64 5.21
N GLY A 17 9.23 0.59 6.02
CA GLY A 17 8.09 -0.31 6.28
C GLY A 17 7.52 -0.95 5.02
N VAL A 18 6.20 -1.08 4.99
CA VAL A 18 5.46 -1.70 3.88
C VAL A 18 5.75 -1.01 2.55
N GLY A 19 5.82 0.34 2.53
CA GLY A 19 6.09 1.09 1.30
C GLY A 19 7.49 0.81 0.73
N LYS A 20 8.53 0.80 1.58
CA LYS A 20 9.88 0.42 1.17
C LYS A 20 9.92 -1.02 0.66
N GLY A 21 9.39 -1.97 1.44
CA GLY A 21 9.40 -3.38 1.05
C GLY A 21 8.66 -3.61 -0.27
N THR A 22 7.47 -3.02 -0.43
CA THR A 22 6.70 -3.07 -1.69
C THR A 22 7.53 -2.54 -2.88
N ALA A 23 8.22 -1.41 -2.70
CA ALA A 23 9.05 -0.81 -3.74
C ALA A 23 10.24 -1.71 -4.12
N LEU A 24 10.88 -2.33 -3.12
CA LEU A 24 11.99 -3.28 -3.34
C LEU A 24 11.54 -4.53 -4.10
N ALA A 25 10.42 -5.13 -3.70
CA ALA A 25 9.88 -6.32 -4.36
C ALA A 25 9.49 -6.05 -5.82
N LEU A 26 8.83 -4.91 -6.09
CA LEU A 26 8.47 -4.51 -7.46
C LEU A 26 9.73 -4.16 -8.28
N GLY A 27 10.73 -3.51 -7.67
CA GLY A 27 12.00 -3.21 -8.31
C GLY A 27 12.79 -4.46 -8.73
N ALA A 28 12.82 -5.47 -7.88
CA ALA A 28 13.50 -6.74 -8.16
C ALA A 28 12.97 -7.47 -9.41
N THR A 29 11.80 -7.08 -9.94
CA THR A 29 11.25 -7.60 -11.21
C THR A 29 11.77 -6.85 -12.45
N GLY A 30 12.70 -5.90 -12.30
CA GLY A 30 13.21 -5.07 -13.38
C GLY A 30 12.36 -3.81 -13.66
N ALA A 31 11.41 -3.48 -12.78
CA ALA A 31 10.57 -2.29 -12.93
C ALA A 31 11.35 -0.98 -12.71
N THR A 32 10.87 0.11 -13.34
CA THR A 32 11.22 1.47 -12.93
C THR A 32 10.28 1.89 -11.81
N VAL A 33 10.82 2.09 -10.61
CA VAL A 33 10.03 2.39 -9.41
C VAL A 33 10.34 3.80 -8.91
N TYR A 34 9.34 4.66 -8.95
CA TYR A 34 9.37 5.96 -8.30
C TYR A 34 8.97 5.77 -6.83
N VAL A 35 9.83 6.20 -5.94
CA VAL A 35 9.62 6.16 -4.49
C VAL A 35 9.43 7.58 -4.00
N SER A 36 8.26 7.89 -3.46
CA SER A 36 7.96 9.24 -2.98
C SER A 36 7.75 9.30 -1.47
N GLY A 37 8.05 10.45 -0.89
CA GLY A 37 7.88 10.73 0.52
C GLY A 37 8.65 11.99 0.95
N ARG A 38 8.45 12.40 2.20
CA ARG A 38 9.13 13.58 2.78
C ARG A 38 10.51 13.26 3.36
N SER A 39 10.77 12.01 3.74
CA SER A 39 12.02 11.60 4.38
C SER A 39 13.14 11.50 3.34
N SER A 40 13.91 12.56 3.16
CA SER A 40 15.09 12.58 2.30
C SER A 40 16.38 12.17 3.03
N SER A 41 16.35 12.12 4.36
CA SER A 41 17.41 11.60 5.23
C SER A 41 16.81 10.84 6.41
N ASP A 42 17.61 9.99 7.03
CA ASP A 42 17.19 9.24 8.21
C ASP A 42 16.90 10.18 9.39
N GLY A 43 15.89 9.83 10.18
CA GLY A 43 15.51 10.63 11.35
C GLY A 43 14.79 11.96 11.06
N GLN A 44 14.59 12.33 9.79
CA GLN A 44 14.00 13.61 9.41
C GLN A 44 12.52 13.74 9.81
N THR A 45 11.74 12.69 9.63
CA THR A 45 10.27 12.74 9.87
C THR A 45 9.82 11.90 11.05
N THR A 46 10.61 10.94 11.47
CA THR A 46 10.41 10.09 12.65
C THR A 46 11.78 9.60 13.14
N ALA A 47 11.86 9.08 14.37
CA ALA A 47 13.08 8.44 14.89
C ALA A 47 13.41 7.11 14.21
N LEU A 48 12.50 6.55 13.40
CA LEU A 48 12.73 5.30 12.66
C LEU A 48 13.68 5.51 11.48
N PRO A 49 14.56 4.53 11.18
CA PRO A 49 15.47 4.61 10.05
C PRO A 49 14.74 4.53 8.70
N GLY A 50 15.42 4.93 7.65
CA GLY A 50 14.99 4.82 6.27
C GLY A 50 14.56 6.14 5.63
N ASN A 51 14.98 6.31 4.39
CA ASN A 51 14.67 7.47 3.54
C ASN A 51 14.43 7.02 2.09
N ILE A 52 13.89 7.91 1.26
CA ILE A 52 13.53 7.56 -0.13
C ILE A 52 14.76 7.33 -1.03
N HIS A 53 15.90 7.96 -0.75
CA HIS A 53 17.11 7.82 -1.57
C HIS A 53 17.74 6.45 -1.38
N THR A 54 17.91 6.00 -0.12
CA THR A 54 18.42 4.65 0.16
C THR A 54 17.48 3.57 -0.40
N THR A 55 16.18 3.77 -0.34
CA THR A 55 15.23 2.84 -0.98
C THR A 55 15.43 2.79 -2.50
N ALA A 56 15.61 3.93 -3.17
CA ALA A 56 15.86 3.97 -4.62
C ALA A 56 17.20 3.32 -5.02
N GLU A 57 18.23 3.51 -4.22
CA GLU A 57 19.54 2.85 -4.40
C GLU A 57 19.41 1.33 -4.25
N GLU A 58 18.71 0.85 -3.21
CA GLU A 58 18.47 -0.58 -2.99
C GLU A 58 17.66 -1.22 -4.12
N ILE A 59 16.66 -0.53 -4.67
CA ILE A 59 15.90 -0.98 -5.85
C ILE A 59 16.85 -1.18 -7.03
N THR A 60 17.75 -0.21 -7.26
CA THR A 60 18.72 -0.26 -8.37
C THR A 60 19.70 -1.40 -8.16
N ALA A 61 20.19 -1.60 -6.95
CA ALA A 61 21.09 -2.72 -6.62
C ALA A 61 20.45 -4.10 -6.83
N ARG A 62 19.10 -4.20 -6.79
CA ARG A 62 18.33 -5.43 -7.03
C ARG A 62 17.93 -5.63 -8.50
N GLY A 63 18.40 -4.80 -9.42
CA GLY A 63 18.18 -4.95 -10.86
C GLY A 63 17.00 -4.16 -11.44
N GLY A 64 16.32 -3.36 -10.64
CA GLY A 64 15.33 -2.38 -11.10
C GLY A 64 15.96 -1.03 -11.42
N LYS A 65 15.11 -0.02 -11.61
CA LYS A 65 15.52 1.39 -11.67
C LYS A 65 14.77 2.17 -10.59
N GLY A 66 15.44 2.47 -9.47
CA GLY A 66 14.89 3.26 -8.38
C GLY A 66 15.05 4.76 -8.62
N ILE A 67 13.96 5.53 -8.41
CA ILE A 67 13.96 6.98 -8.55
C ILE A 67 13.28 7.58 -7.32
N ALA A 68 14.05 8.31 -6.50
CA ALA A 68 13.53 9.00 -5.34
C ALA A 68 12.94 10.36 -5.74
N VAL A 69 11.75 10.68 -5.23
CA VAL A 69 11.11 11.98 -5.44
C VAL A 69 10.58 12.52 -4.11
N ILE A 70 11.09 13.66 -3.67
CA ILE A 70 10.57 14.34 -2.48
C ILE A 70 9.15 14.82 -2.79
N CYS A 71 8.19 14.41 -1.97
CA CYS A 71 6.79 14.79 -2.11
C CYS A 71 6.12 14.82 -0.74
N ASP A 72 5.55 15.95 -0.39
CA ASP A 72 4.59 16.03 0.71
C ASP A 72 3.20 15.69 0.17
N HIS A 73 2.72 14.53 0.57
CA HIS A 73 1.42 14.02 0.13
C HIS A 73 0.22 14.72 0.80
N THR A 74 0.43 15.72 1.64
CA THR A 74 -0.61 16.64 2.11
C THR A 74 -0.80 17.81 1.15
N ASP A 75 0.11 18.01 0.19
CA ASP A 75 0.06 19.05 -0.84
C ASP A 75 -0.30 18.46 -2.21
N ASP A 76 -1.52 18.71 -2.66
CA ASP A 76 -2.04 18.23 -3.94
C ASP A 76 -1.20 18.66 -5.15
N LYS A 77 -0.56 19.84 -5.08
CA LYS A 77 0.29 20.34 -6.17
C LYS A 77 1.56 19.52 -6.31
N GLN A 78 2.12 19.09 -5.18
CA GLN A 78 3.29 18.20 -5.21
C GLN A 78 2.92 16.80 -5.73
N ILE A 79 1.74 16.28 -5.38
CA ILE A 79 1.25 15.01 -5.94
C ILE A 79 1.04 15.14 -7.45
N ALA A 80 0.41 16.21 -7.93
CA ALA A 80 0.23 16.47 -9.36
C ALA A 80 1.59 16.53 -10.09
N ALA A 81 2.54 17.30 -9.56
CA ALA A 81 3.87 17.45 -10.14
C ALA A 81 4.65 16.12 -10.16
N LEU A 82 4.47 15.25 -9.15
CA LEU A 82 5.05 13.91 -9.10
C LEU A 82 4.52 13.04 -10.27
N ILE A 83 3.21 13.03 -10.50
CA ILE A 83 2.60 12.27 -11.62
C ILE A 83 3.08 12.83 -12.96
N GLU A 84 3.07 14.16 -13.14
CA GLU A 84 3.56 14.82 -14.36
C GLU A 84 5.03 14.48 -14.63
N LYS A 85 5.88 14.47 -13.61
CA LYS A 85 7.29 14.04 -13.71
C LYS A 85 7.39 12.61 -14.24
N ILE A 86 6.64 11.67 -13.67
CA ILE A 86 6.64 10.27 -14.13
C ILE A 86 6.25 10.19 -15.59
N ILE A 87 5.17 10.86 -15.98
CA ILE A 87 4.67 10.83 -17.34
C ILE A 87 5.65 11.50 -18.33
N SER A 88 6.27 12.61 -17.93
CA SER A 88 7.26 13.30 -18.79
C SER A 88 8.51 12.45 -19.01
N GLU A 89 8.95 11.68 -18.02
CA GLU A 89 10.17 10.87 -18.08
C GLU A 89 9.95 9.48 -18.69
N GLN A 90 8.79 8.87 -18.50
CA GLN A 90 8.52 7.48 -18.87
C GLN A 90 7.41 7.33 -19.91
N GLY A 91 6.59 8.36 -20.14
CA GLY A 91 5.43 8.32 -21.02
C GLY A 91 4.26 7.47 -20.50
N ARG A 92 4.38 6.87 -19.32
CA ARG A 92 3.40 5.92 -18.77
C ARG A 92 3.50 5.80 -17.26
N ILE A 93 2.44 5.25 -16.66
CA ILE A 93 2.40 4.73 -15.30
C ILE A 93 1.55 3.45 -15.29
N ASP A 94 2.13 2.33 -14.87
CA ASP A 94 1.46 1.02 -14.93
C ASP A 94 0.82 0.63 -13.61
N ILE A 95 1.51 0.93 -12.49
CA ILE A 95 1.03 0.61 -11.15
C ILE A 95 1.21 1.83 -10.26
N LEU A 96 0.13 2.24 -9.60
CA LEU A 96 0.14 3.18 -8.49
C LEU A 96 -0.12 2.41 -7.20
N VAL A 97 0.84 2.42 -6.27
CA VAL A 97 0.66 1.89 -4.92
C VAL A 97 0.48 3.05 -3.94
N ASN A 98 -0.73 3.26 -3.52
CA ASN A 98 -1.13 4.21 -2.50
C ASN A 98 -0.84 3.60 -1.12
N ASN A 99 0.32 3.93 -0.56
CA ASN A 99 0.75 3.41 0.73
C ASN A 99 0.99 4.51 1.77
N VAL A 100 1.24 5.76 1.33
CA VAL A 100 1.59 6.85 2.25
C VAL A 100 0.65 6.88 3.48
N TYR A 101 1.27 6.96 4.66
CA TYR A 101 0.58 6.85 5.93
C TYR A 101 1.45 7.40 7.05
N GLN A 102 0.84 7.99 8.06
CA GLN A 102 1.50 8.39 9.30
C GLN A 102 0.89 7.63 10.48
N VAL A 103 1.73 7.15 11.37
CA VAL A 103 1.29 6.47 12.60
C VAL A 103 1.40 7.47 13.74
N PRO A 104 0.30 7.94 14.33
CA PRO A 104 0.34 8.71 15.58
C PRO A 104 1.04 7.94 16.68
N ASP A 105 1.75 8.63 17.58
CA ASP A 105 2.57 7.98 18.61
C ASP A 105 1.73 7.13 19.58
N ASP A 106 0.52 7.59 19.90
CA ASP A 106 -0.44 6.91 20.78
C ASP A 106 -1.36 5.91 20.05
N MET A 107 -1.06 5.56 18.78
CA MET A 107 -1.90 4.67 17.96
C MET A 107 -2.20 3.34 18.63
N LEU A 108 -1.19 2.75 19.26
CA LEU A 108 -1.28 1.42 19.89
C LEU A 108 -1.83 1.47 21.32
N GLU A 109 -1.94 2.66 21.91
CA GLU A 109 -2.53 2.84 23.22
C GLU A 109 -4.05 2.80 23.12
N TRP A 110 -4.70 2.00 24.00
CA TRP A 110 -6.15 2.01 24.04
C TRP A 110 -6.68 3.29 24.67
N GLN A 111 -7.39 4.08 23.89
CA GLN A 111 -8.09 5.28 24.35
C GLN A 111 -9.45 5.39 23.64
N PRO A 112 -10.50 5.84 24.33
CA PRO A 112 -11.76 6.14 23.67
C PRO A 112 -11.58 7.33 22.71
N PHE A 113 -12.29 7.31 21.57
CA PHE A 113 -12.08 8.28 20.48
C PHE A 113 -12.18 9.74 20.90
N TRP A 114 -13.01 10.08 21.90
CA TRP A 114 -13.19 11.46 22.40
C TRP A 114 -12.07 11.97 23.30
N LYS A 115 -11.05 11.17 23.58
CA LYS A 115 -9.84 11.53 24.33
C LYS A 115 -8.60 11.62 23.48
N ARG A 116 -8.66 11.15 22.22
CA ARG A 116 -7.52 11.20 21.29
C ARG A 116 -7.33 12.62 20.76
N PRO A 117 -6.07 13.05 20.49
CA PRO A 117 -5.79 14.30 19.80
C PRO A 117 -6.49 14.34 18.43
N LEU A 118 -7.45 15.26 18.27
CA LEU A 118 -8.31 15.27 17.08
C LEU A 118 -7.51 15.53 15.80
N ASP A 119 -6.73 16.62 15.80
CA ASP A 119 -6.06 17.10 14.59
C ASP A 119 -4.98 16.12 14.09
N ASP A 120 -4.15 15.61 15.00
CA ASP A 120 -3.06 14.67 14.67
C ASP A 120 -3.62 13.37 14.07
N HIS A 121 -4.66 12.82 14.70
CA HIS A 121 -5.30 11.59 14.20
C HIS A 121 -6.07 11.83 12.91
N TRP A 122 -6.76 12.97 12.76
CA TRP A 122 -7.45 13.31 11.53
C TRP A 122 -6.48 13.49 10.37
N GLN A 123 -5.44 14.29 10.55
CA GLN A 123 -4.41 14.50 9.52
C GLN A 123 -3.75 13.19 9.10
N ALA A 124 -3.40 12.34 10.08
CA ALA A 124 -2.74 11.07 9.78
C ALA A 124 -3.65 10.08 9.03
N MET A 125 -4.91 9.94 9.46
CA MET A 125 -5.81 8.91 8.95
C MET A 125 -6.60 9.36 7.72
N ILE A 126 -7.03 10.61 7.69
CA ILE A 126 -7.92 11.13 6.65
C ILE A 126 -7.14 11.94 5.62
N ASP A 127 -6.43 12.99 6.04
CA ASP A 127 -5.78 13.87 5.07
C ASP A 127 -4.62 13.16 4.36
N LEU A 128 -3.76 12.50 5.11
CA LEU A 128 -2.64 11.74 4.54
C LEU A 128 -3.04 10.31 4.18
N GLY A 129 -3.77 9.63 5.07
CA GLY A 129 -4.10 8.21 4.92
C GLY A 129 -5.19 7.89 3.92
N LEU A 130 -6.08 8.82 3.59
CA LEU A 130 -7.20 8.60 2.68
C LEU A 130 -7.21 9.61 1.53
N ARG A 131 -7.23 10.93 1.83
CA ARG A 131 -7.32 11.98 0.82
C ARG A 131 -6.15 11.96 -0.16
N ALA A 132 -4.91 11.82 0.33
CA ALA A 132 -3.74 11.75 -0.54
C ALA A 132 -3.79 10.57 -1.54
N HIS A 133 -4.38 9.44 -1.14
CA HIS A 133 -4.59 8.29 -2.02
C HIS A 133 -5.60 8.62 -3.15
N TYR A 134 -6.68 9.33 -2.80
CA TYR A 134 -7.64 9.80 -3.81
C TYR A 134 -6.97 10.74 -4.80
N VAL A 135 -6.22 11.73 -4.33
CA VAL A 135 -5.56 12.74 -5.15
C VAL A 135 -4.53 12.10 -6.10
N ALA A 136 -3.70 11.17 -5.60
CA ALA A 136 -2.75 10.45 -6.44
C ALA A 136 -3.46 9.62 -7.52
N SER A 137 -4.55 8.95 -7.16
CA SER A 137 -5.37 8.18 -8.10
C SER A 137 -6.04 9.09 -9.15
N TYR A 138 -6.55 10.24 -8.73
CA TYR A 138 -7.18 11.24 -9.60
C TYR A 138 -6.24 11.71 -10.71
N TYR A 139 -4.97 12.00 -10.38
CA TYR A 139 -3.99 12.43 -11.37
C TYR A 139 -3.42 11.28 -12.21
N ALA A 140 -3.31 10.05 -11.66
CA ALA A 140 -2.79 8.91 -12.39
C ALA A 140 -3.80 8.29 -13.37
N ALA A 141 -5.08 8.22 -12.99
CA ALA A 141 -6.12 7.53 -13.75
C ALA A 141 -6.26 7.99 -15.21
N PRO A 142 -6.25 9.30 -15.56
CA PRO A 142 -6.36 9.72 -16.96
C PRO A 142 -5.24 9.17 -17.87
N HIS A 143 -4.03 8.98 -17.32
CA HIS A 143 -2.91 8.41 -18.07
C HIS A 143 -3.09 6.90 -18.26
N MET A 144 -3.54 6.18 -17.23
CA MET A 144 -3.85 4.75 -17.32
C MET A 144 -5.02 4.48 -18.28
N ILE A 145 -6.06 5.32 -18.27
CA ILE A 145 -7.18 5.27 -19.21
C ILE A 145 -6.67 5.42 -20.65
N LYS A 146 -5.83 6.41 -20.92
CA LYS A 146 -5.22 6.62 -22.26
C LYS A 146 -4.36 5.42 -22.68
N GLN A 147 -3.72 4.74 -21.73
CA GLN A 147 -2.94 3.52 -21.98
C GLN A 147 -3.81 2.29 -22.24
N ALA A 148 -5.09 2.32 -21.88
CA ALA A 148 -6.01 1.18 -21.79
C ALA A 148 -5.42 0.03 -20.93
N ALA A 149 -4.66 0.37 -19.91
CA ALA A 149 -4.02 -0.57 -18.98
C ALA A 149 -3.50 0.18 -17.74
N GLY A 150 -3.64 -0.41 -16.58
CA GLY A 150 -3.11 0.11 -15.33
C GLY A 150 -3.68 -0.59 -14.11
N MET A 151 -3.03 -0.35 -12.96
CA MET A 151 -3.49 -0.89 -11.69
C MET A 151 -3.26 0.12 -10.57
N ILE A 152 -4.33 0.47 -9.85
CA ILE A 152 -4.29 1.31 -8.65
C ILE A 152 -4.51 0.40 -7.44
N VAL A 153 -3.59 0.42 -6.50
CA VAL A 153 -3.63 -0.42 -5.30
C VAL A 153 -3.57 0.44 -4.05
N ASN A 154 -4.55 0.29 -3.17
CA ASN A 154 -4.49 0.88 -1.83
C ASN A 154 -3.96 -0.14 -0.80
N ILE A 155 -2.96 0.23 -0.02
CA ILE A 155 -2.59 -0.51 1.18
C ILE A 155 -3.60 -0.18 2.29
N SER A 156 -4.49 -1.12 2.55
CA SER A 156 -5.56 -1.01 3.55
C SER A 156 -5.30 -1.93 4.75
N SER A 157 -6.31 -2.37 5.45
CA SER A 157 -6.19 -3.33 6.55
C SER A 157 -7.56 -3.84 7.02
N PRO A 158 -7.61 -4.93 7.82
CA PRO A 158 -8.88 -5.43 8.40
C PRO A 158 -9.58 -4.40 9.29
N GLY A 159 -8.89 -3.35 9.75
CA GLY A 159 -9.52 -2.23 10.45
C GLY A 159 -10.64 -1.54 9.66
N ALA A 160 -10.76 -1.79 8.36
CA ALA A 160 -11.91 -1.39 7.54
C ALA A 160 -13.21 -2.10 7.95
N ARG A 161 -13.14 -3.23 8.65
CA ARG A 161 -14.29 -4.08 9.02
C ARG A 161 -14.38 -4.40 10.50
N CYS A 162 -13.25 -4.63 11.17
CA CYS A 162 -13.19 -4.86 12.61
C CYS A 162 -12.69 -3.60 13.34
N TYR A 163 -12.93 -3.54 14.65
CA TYR A 163 -12.30 -2.49 15.46
C TYR A 163 -10.82 -2.79 15.62
N LEU A 164 -9.99 -1.94 15.05
CA LEU A 164 -8.54 -2.02 15.15
C LEU A 164 -7.97 -0.62 15.41
N HIS A 165 -7.14 -0.48 16.44
CA HIS A 165 -6.47 0.74 16.90
C HIS A 165 -7.42 1.88 17.33
N SER A 166 -8.24 2.43 16.44
CA SER A 166 -9.13 3.55 16.76
C SER A 166 -10.29 3.69 15.76
N VAL A 167 -11.32 4.47 16.16
CA VAL A 167 -12.46 4.77 15.28
C VAL A 167 -12.00 5.43 13.98
N ILE A 168 -11.14 6.46 14.06
CA ILE A 168 -10.71 7.19 12.87
C ILE A 168 -9.78 6.35 11.97
N TYR A 169 -9.03 5.42 12.54
CA TYR A 169 -8.28 4.42 11.77
C TYR A 169 -9.22 3.57 10.93
N GLY A 170 -10.27 3.02 11.57
CA GLY A 170 -11.28 2.21 10.87
C GLY A 170 -11.97 2.99 9.76
N VAL A 171 -12.37 4.24 10.00
CA VAL A 171 -12.96 5.13 8.98
C VAL A 171 -12.03 5.33 7.80
N GLY A 172 -10.75 5.64 8.05
CA GLY A 172 -9.76 5.81 6.99
C GLY A 172 -9.56 4.54 6.16
N LYS A 173 -9.50 3.36 6.81
CA LYS A 173 -9.34 2.08 6.11
C LYS A 173 -10.59 1.66 5.34
N ALA A 174 -11.78 1.83 5.93
CA ALA A 174 -13.05 1.60 5.22
C ALA A 174 -13.22 2.53 4.01
N GLY A 175 -12.80 3.79 4.14
CA GLY A 175 -12.76 4.75 3.04
C GLY A 175 -11.84 4.30 1.89
N LYS A 176 -10.67 3.72 2.19
CA LYS A 176 -9.76 3.17 1.17
C LYS A 176 -10.40 2.01 0.41
N ASP A 177 -11.04 1.08 1.10
CA ASP A 177 -11.71 -0.08 0.49
C ASP A 177 -12.88 0.38 -0.39
N LYS A 178 -13.71 1.30 0.13
CA LYS A 178 -14.83 1.87 -0.63
C LYS A 178 -14.36 2.62 -1.88
N MET A 179 -13.28 3.39 -1.76
CA MET A 179 -12.66 4.11 -2.88
C MET A 179 -12.28 3.15 -4.01
N MET A 180 -11.62 2.03 -3.69
CA MET A 180 -11.21 1.06 -4.71
C MET A 180 -12.40 0.37 -5.37
N HIS A 181 -13.44 0.05 -4.58
CA HIS A 181 -14.66 -0.51 -5.14
C HIS A 181 -15.33 0.42 -6.15
N ASP A 182 -15.46 1.71 -5.82
CA ASP A 182 -16.13 2.67 -6.69
C ASP A 182 -15.28 3.03 -7.92
N MET A 183 -13.98 3.30 -7.72
CA MET A 183 -13.05 3.55 -8.83
C MET A 183 -13.02 2.39 -9.83
N ALA A 184 -13.09 1.14 -9.35
CA ALA A 184 -13.13 -0.02 -10.22
C ALA A 184 -14.34 -0.02 -11.17
N LYS A 185 -15.50 0.47 -10.71
CA LYS A 185 -16.70 0.58 -11.55
C LYS A 185 -16.52 1.59 -12.69
N GLU A 186 -15.84 2.71 -12.40
CA GLU A 186 -15.58 3.76 -13.38
C GLU A 186 -14.43 3.41 -14.34
N LEU A 187 -13.46 2.61 -13.87
CA LEU A 187 -12.23 2.31 -14.61
C LEU A 187 -12.29 1.00 -15.42
N ARG A 188 -13.28 0.13 -15.16
CA ARG A 188 -13.37 -1.20 -15.77
C ARG A 188 -13.40 -1.17 -17.30
N GLU A 189 -14.15 -0.27 -17.90
CA GLU A 189 -14.25 -0.13 -19.35
C GLU A 189 -12.94 0.27 -20.03
N TYR A 190 -12.00 0.85 -19.27
CA TYR A 190 -10.68 1.26 -19.73
C TYR A 190 -9.58 0.24 -19.41
N ASN A 191 -9.96 -0.96 -18.93
CA ASN A 191 -9.01 -2.02 -18.55
C ASN A 191 -7.99 -1.55 -17.50
N VAL A 192 -8.45 -0.73 -16.54
CA VAL A 192 -7.67 -0.27 -15.38
C VAL A 192 -8.27 -0.88 -14.12
N ALA A 193 -7.47 -1.63 -13.39
CA ALA A 193 -7.88 -2.24 -12.13
C ALA A 193 -7.71 -1.27 -10.95
N ALA A 194 -8.63 -1.31 -10.01
CA ALA A 194 -8.51 -0.63 -8.73
C ALA A 194 -8.86 -1.61 -7.60
N LEU A 195 -7.94 -1.85 -6.67
CA LEU A 195 -8.12 -2.83 -5.60
C LEU A 195 -7.44 -2.40 -4.31
N ALA A 196 -7.87 -2.96 -3.19
CA ALA A 196 -7.17 -2.81 -1.92
C ALA A 196 -6.54 -4.14 -1.51
N ILE A 197 -5.39 -4.09 -0.86
CA ILE A 197 -4.79 -5.25 -0.20
C ILE A 197 -4.70 -5.01 1.30
N TRP A 198 -4.92 -6.07 2.05
CA TRP A 198 -4.81 -6.13 3.50
C TRP A 198 -3.58 -6.94 3.89
N PRO A 199 -2.47 -6.28 4.21
CA PRO A 199 -1.34 -6.98 4.83
C PRO A 199 -1.75 -7.55 6.18
N GLY A 200 -1.11 -8.65 6.55
CA GLY A 200 -1.11 -9.15 7.92
C GLY A 200 -0.31 -8.24 8.86
N ILE A 201 0.20 -8.81 9.94
CA ILE A 201 1.16 -8.13 10.81
C ILE A 201 2.51 -8.11 10.08
N VAL A 202 2.99 -6.93 9.74
CA VAL A 202 4.22 -6.79 8.95
C VAL A 202 5.41 -6.51 9.85
N LYS A 203 6.48 -7.28 9.68
CA LYS A 203 7.77 -7.16 10.40
C LYS A 203 8.54 -5.91 9.96
N THR A 204 7.97 -4.72 10.23
CA THR A 204 8.58 -3.43 9.88
C THR A 204 9.63 -3.01 10.90
N GLU A 205 10.41 -1.96 10.58
CA GLU A 205 11.41 -1.36 11.47
C GLU A 205 10.81 -0.92 12.83
N ARG A 206 9.50 -0.67 12.89
CA ARG A 206 8.78 -0.35 14.14
C ARG A 206 8.59 -1.60 15.01
N LEU A 207 8.30 -2.75 14.40
CA LEU A 207 7.96 -3.97 15.12
C LEU A 207 9.18 -4.88 15.34
N ALA A 208 10.19 -4.80 14.48
CA ALA A 208 11.38 -5.65 14.51
C ALA A 208 12.09 -5.67 15.88
N PRO A 209 12.31 -4.53 16.59
CA PRO A 209 12.95 -4.55 17.91
C PRO A 209 12.18 -5.36 18.94
N ALA A 210 10.84 -5.34 18.93
CA ALA A 210 10.02 -6.12 19.86
C ALA A 210 10.04 -7.61 19.51
N ILE A 211 10.10 -7.93 18.21
CA ILE A 211 10.23 -9.32 17.73
C ILE A 211 11.60 -9.90 18.15
N GLU A 212 12.69 -9.17 17.89
CA GLU A 212 14.06 -9.58 18.21
C GLU A 212 14.27 -9.77 19.73
N ALA A 213 13.69 -8.90 20.53
CA ALA A 213 13.72 -8.98 21.98
C ALA A 213 12.77 -10.04 22.56
N ASN A 214 11.98 -10.72 21.73
CA ASN A 214 10.86 -11.60 22.12
C ASN A 214 9.92 -10.92 23.15
N ALA A 215 9.67 -9.62 22.91
CA ALA A 215 8.89 -8.74 23.80
C ALA A 215 7.49 -8.43 23.25
N LEU A 216 7.03 -9.18 22.25
CA LEU A 216 5.65 -9.09 21.78
C LEU A 216 4.70 -9.60 22.89
N PRO A 217 3.54 -8.95 23.08
CA PRO A 217 2.50 -9.44 23.98
C PRO A 217 2.10 -10.88 23.67
N GLU A 218 1.70 -11.65 24.68
CA GLU A 218 1.36 -13.07 24.55
C GLU A 218 0.23 -13.30 23.54
N GLU A 219 -0.70 -12.37 23.39
CA GLU A 219 -1.77 -12.41 22.39
C GLU A 219 -1.28 -12.44 20.94
N TYR A 220 -0.01 -12.08 20.67
CA TYR A 220 0.59 -12.18 19.34
C TYR A 220 1.12 -13.59 19.01
N GLU A 221 1.27 -14.49 20.00
CA GLU A 221 1.80 -15.83 19.75
C GLU A 221 1.02 -16.60 18.66
N PRO A 222 -0.33 -16.69 18.70
CA PRO A 222 -1.08 -17.38 17.66
C PRO A 222 -1.06 -16.66 16.30
N LEU A 223 -0.63 -15.39 16.27
CA LEU A 223 -0.58 -14.58 15.06
C LEU A 223 0.80 -14.61 14.36
N LYS A 224 1.85 -15.07 15.05
CA LYS A 224 3.22 -15.12 14.50
C LYS A 224 3.34 -15.86 13.16
N PRO A 225 2.64 -17.00 12.92
CA PRO A 225 2.73 -17.69 11.62
C PRO A 225 2.19 -16.90 10.43
N GLY A 226 1.38 -15.87 10.67
CA GLY A 226 0.87 -14.98 9.65
C GLY A 226 1.66 -13.69 9.46
N MET A 227 2.76 -13.49 10.21
CA MET A 227 3.57 -12.29 10.08
C MET A 227 4.31 -12.24 8.75
N GLU A 228 4.15 -11.15 8.04
CA GLU A 228 4.70 -10.91 6.70
C GLU A 228 6.00 -10.10 6.75
N SER A 229 6.89 -10.31 5.78
CA SER A 229 7.96 -9.34 5.51
C SER A 229 7.39 -8.05 4.92
N PRO A 230 8.10 -6.91 5.00
CA PRO A 230 7.69 -5.69 4.30
C PRO A 230 7.61 -5.84 2.78
N GLU A 231 8.28 -6.84 2.20
CA GLU A 231 8.30 -7.10 0.75
C GLU A 231 7.08 -7.90 0.27
N TYR A 232 6.44 -8.69 1.15
CA TYR A 232 5.36 -9.58 0.74
C TYR A 232 4.20 -8.85 0.05
N PRO A 233 3.70 -7.70 0.52
CA PRO A 233 2.69 -6.93 -0.21
C PRO A 233 3.09 -6.59 -1.65
N GLY A 234 4.35 -6.27 -1.89
CA GLY A 234 4.88 -5.99 -3.22
C GLY A 234 4.94 -7.23 -4.12
N ARG A 235 5.26 -8.39 -3.55
CA ARG A 235 5.22 -9.69 -4.26
C ARG A 235 3.80 -10.05 -4.69
N ILE A 236 2.81 -9.82 -3.83
CA ILE A 236 1.39 -10.01 -4.12
C ILE A 236 0.93 -9.07 -5.24
N ILE A 237 1.28 -7.78 -5.17
CA ILE A 237 0.95 -6.79 -6.22
C ILE A 237 1.57 -7.21 -7.56
N ASP A 238 2.82 -7.67 -7.56
CA ASP A 238 3.49 -8.15 -8.77
C ASP A 238 2.80 -9.39 -9.37
N ALA A 239 2.42 -10.34 -8.53
CA ALA A 239 1.73 -11.56 -8.96
C ALA A 239 0.36 -11.23 -9.58
N ILE A 240 -0.45 -10.38 -8.94
CA ILE A 240 -1.71 -9.89 -9.52
C ILE A 240 -1.45 -9.22 -10.87
N ALA A 241 -0.45 -8.32 -10.96
CA ALA A 241 -0.13 -7.60 -12.19
C ALA A 241 0.31 -8.51 -13.34
N LYS A 242 0.89 -9.67 -13.03
CA LYS A 242 1.32 -10.70 -14.01
C LYS A 242 0.20 -11.66 -14.39
N ALA A 243 -0.86 -11.74 -13.61
CA ALA A 243 -1.98 -12.63 -13.90
C ALA A 243 -2.73 -12.17 -15.16
N ASP A 244 -3.07 -13.09 -16.05
CA ASP A 244 -3.84 -12.78 -17.26
C ASP A 244 -5.23 -12.21 -16.94
N ASN A 245 -5.73 -12.55 -15.77
CA ASN A 245 -7.03 -12.14 -15.25
C ASN A 245 -6.92 -11.06 -14.16
N TYR A 246 -5.87 -10.21 -14.16
CA TYR A 246 -5.66 -9.20 -13.11
C TYR A 246 -6.87 -8.29 -12.87
N MET A 247 -7.74 -8.14 -13.87
CA MET A 247 -8.99 -7.37 -13.75
C MET A 247 -10.03 -8.04 -12.83
N ASP A 248 -9.91 -9.34 -12.55
CA ASP A 248 -10.83 -10.06 -11.64
C ASP A 248 -10.60 -9.68 -10.17
N TYR A 249 -9.40 -9.16 -9.87
CA TYR A 249 -9.07 -8.62 -8.53
C TYR A 249 -9.64 -7.21 -8.31
N SER A 250 -10.08 -6.52 -9.37
CA SER A 250 -10.56 -5.13 -9.31
C SER A 250 -11.90 -5.00 -8.59
N GLY A 251 -12.05 -3.94 -7.79
CA GLY A 251 -13.28 -3.61 -7.07
C GLY A 251 -13.44 -4.28 -5.71
N ARG A 252 -12.41 -4.97 -5.23
CA ARG A 252 -12.44 -5.71 -3.98
C ARG A 252 -11.22 -5.42 -3.10
N SER A 253 -11.33 -5.79 -1.85
CA SER A 253 -10.22 -5.85 -0.91
C SER A 253 -9.81 -7.31 -0.73
N TRP A 254 -8.52 -7.56 -0.54
CA TRP A 254 -7.93 -8.89 -0.52
C TRP A 254 -6.92 -9.04 0.61
N TRP A 255 -6.99 -10.12 1.36
CA TRP A 255 -5.89 -10.51 2.22
C TRP A 255 -4.67 -10.92 1.39
N ASN A 256 -3.48 -10.40 1.73
CA ASN A 256 -2.24 -10.79 1.05
C ASN A 256 -2.03 -12.31 1.07
N SER A 257 -2.21 -12.92 2.23
CA SER A 257 -2.03 -14.37 2.42
C SER A 257 -2.98 -15.21 1.56
N GLU A 258 -4.21 -14.76 1.33
CA GLU A 258 -5.17 -15.48 0.49
C GLU A 258 -4.81 -15.40 -0.99
N VAL A 259 -4.44 -14.20 -1.47
CA VAL A 259 -3.91 -14.04 -2.83
C VAL A 259 -2.60 -14.81 -2.99
N GLY A 260 -1.75 -14.82 -1.97
CA GLY A 260 -0.52 -15.61 -1.97
C GLY A 260 -0.77 -17.11 -2.12
N ASN A 261 -1.77 -17.64 -1.40
CA ASN A 261 -2.19 -19.03 -1.55
C ASN A 261 -2.76 -19.32 -2.94
N GLU A 262 -3.59 -18.40 -3.48
CA GLU A 262 -4.19 -18.57 -4.80
C GLU A 262 -3.16 -18.55 -5.94
N LEU A 263 -2.18 -17.63 -5.87
CA LEU A 263 -1.17 -17.42 -6.91
C LEU A 263 0.19 -18.07 -6.62
N ASP A 264 0.28 -18.91 -5.58
CA ASP A 264 1.52 -19.60 -5.13
C ASP A 264 2.70 -18.62 -4.88
N VAL A 265 2.41 -17.53 -4.15
CA VAL A 265 3.40 -16.50 -3.81
C VAL A 265 3.87 -16.69 -2.38
N GLN A 266 5.11 -17.08 -2.21
CA GLN A 266 5.78 -17.19 -0.92
C GLN A 266 6.43 -15.85 -0.51
N ASP A 267 6.64 -15.64 0.78
CA ASP A 267 7.42 -14.53 1.32
C ASP A 267 8.92 -14.73 1.04
N ILE A 268 9.75 -13.74 1.40
CA ILE A 268 11.20 -13.74 1.11
C ILE A 268 11.96 -14.87 1.79
N ASP A 269 11.45 -15.40 2.89
CA ASP A 269 12.00 -16.54 3.64
C ASP A 269 11.46 -17.90 3.14
N GLY A 270 10.64 -17.92 2.10
CA GLY A 270 10.00 -19.12 1.57
C GLY A 270 8.74 -19.53 2.35
N ALA A 271 8.33 -18.78 3.35
CA ALA A 271 7.12 -19.06 4.11
C ALA A 271 5.86 -18.67 3.33
N GLN A 272 4.77 -19.36 3.63
CA GLN A 272 3.43 -18.96 3.23
C GLN A 272 2.74 -18.35 4.46
N PRO A 273 2.55 -17.02 4.53
CA PRO A 273 1.90 -16.40 5.67
C PRO A 273 0.48 -16.92 5.89
N MET A 274 0.14 -17.23 7.13
CA MET A 274 -1.21 -17.67 7.52
C MET A 274 -2.21 -16.52 7.38
N SER A 275 -3.43 -16.81 6.89
CA SER A 275 -4.50 -15.81 6.85
C SER A 275 -4.98 -15.43 8.24
N TYR A 276 -5.18 -14.13 8.45
CA TYR A 276 -5.83 -13.60 9.65
C TYR A 276 -7.36 -13.50 9.54
N ALA A 277 -7.95 -13.90 8.43
CA ALA A 277 -9.39 -13.86 8.24
C ALA A 277 -10.19 -14.59 9.34
N PRO A 278 -9.75 -15.74 9.87
CA PRO A 278 -10.42 -16.39 11.00
C PRO A 278 -10.48 -15.56 12.28
N PHE A 279 -9.56 -14.61 12.46
CA PHE A 279 -9.45 -13.78 13.67
C PHE A 279 -10.03 -12.38 13.48
N MET A 280 -9.87 -11.80 12.29
CA MET A 280 -10.19 -10.39 11.99
C MET A 280 -11.32 -10.23 10.98
N GLY A 281 -11.82 -11.32 10.41
CA GLY A 281 -12.90 -11.34 9.44
C GLY A 281 -12.45 -11.13 7.99
N GLU A 282 -13.40 -11.34 7.09
CA GLU A 282 -13.22 -11.22 5.65
C GLU A 282 -13.48 -9.77 5.18
N PRO A 283 -12.85 -9.33 4.10
CA PRO A 283 -13.15 -8.04 3.49
C PRO A 283 -14.62 -7.90 3.06
N GLY A 284 -15.23 -9.03 2.71
CA GLY A 284 -16.57 -9.08 2.16
C GLY A 284 -16.61 -8.67 0.67
N ILE A 285 -17.72 -8.98 0.03
CA ILE A 285 -17.97 -8.62 -1.37
C ILE A 285 -18.93 -7.43 -1.38
N PRO A 286 -18.50 -6.25 -1.87
CA PRO A 286 -19.41 -5.11 -2.00
C PRO A 286 -20.53 -5.39 -2.99
N PRO A 287 -21.73 -4.80 -2.81
CA PRO A 287 -22.85 -4.95 -3.76
C PRO A 287 -22.50 -4.39 -5.14
N GLU A 288 -22.98 -5.05 -6.19
CA GLU A 288 -22.80 -4.59 -7.57
C GLU A 288 -23.68 -3.38 -7.94
N ALA A 289 -24.59 -2.97 -7.06
CA ALA A 289 -25.50 -1.86 -7.30
C ALA A 289 -24.76 -0.57 -7.65
N MET A 290 -25.21 0.09 -8.71
CA MET A 290 -24.71 1.39 -9.18
C MET A 290 -25.91 2.30 -9.45
N VAL A 291 -25.99 3.42 -8.73
CA VAL A 291 -27.01 4.47 -8.94
C VAL A 291 -26.27 5.70 -9.47
N LYS A 292 -26.62 6.10 -10.69
CA LYS A 292 -26.02 7.28 -11.36
C LYS A 292 -26.89 8.51 -11.14
#